data_7f67f22821de7cacb2c5f57152cde141
#
_entry.id   7f67f22821de7cacb2c5f57152cde141
#
_cell.length_a   1.000
_cell.length_b   1.000
_cell.length_c   1.000
_cell.angle_alpha   90.00
_cell.angle_beta   90.00
_cell.angle_gamma   90.00
#
_symmetry.space_group_name_H-M   'P 1'
#
loop_
_entity.id
_entity.type
_entity.pdbx_description
1 polymer ?
#
loop_
_entity_poly.entity_id
_entity_poly.type
_entity_poly.pdbx_seq_one_letter_code
_entity_poly.pdbx_strand_id
1 'polypeptide(L)'
;IIEEGLVDRAFVDEWCHGFEELAAHVRPYTPARAAEECGVSEDDIVRAARLFGSAQAAALVSGRGIDQVGVNVAPTHRAICCLRAITGNVDKQGACVLAEASDFVPEVDMEMTDALAAEHRARCLNTQRTPLQCYEGYGKARKLTEKLGRRLPERYLTSAAPDLVLHAMETGEPYPVRALIVNATNPLITYADTHRVFKAFMGLDLIVVLDYYMTPTASIADYVLPIAGAIERPIFQVHGGVANN
;
A
#
# COMPACT_ATOMS: atom_id res chain seq x y z
N ILE A 1 22.93 -11.68 11.57
CA ILE A 1 22.70 -10.78 12.71
C ILE A 1 22.68 -11.57 14.01
N ILE A 2 21.91 -12.67 14.10
CA ILE A 2 21.84 -13.53 15.30
C ILE A 2 23.16 -14.26 15.54
N GLU A 3 23.74 -14.91 14.53
CA GLU A 3 24.96 -15.68 14.63
C GLU A 3 26.20 -14.84 14.99
N GLU A 4 26.26 -13.61 14.52
CA GLU A 4 27.37 -12.69 14.81
C GLU A 4 27.13 -11.83 16.07
N GLY A 5 26.05 -12.06 16.81
CA GLY A 5 25.74 -11.34 18.05
C GLY A 5 25.41 -9.85 17.84
N LEU A 6 24.92 -9.48 16.68
CA LEU A 6 24.50 -8.10 16.36
C LEU A 6 23.06 -7.79 16.82
N VAL A 7 22.51 -8.65 17.67
CA VAL A 7 21.17 -8.50 18.26
C VAL A 7 21.23 -7.49 19.41
N ASP A 8 20.30 -6.55 19.44
CA ASP A 8 20.07 -5.67 20.59
C ASP A 8 19.34 -6.47 21.69
N ARG A 9 20.15 -7.13 22.56
CA ARG A 9 19.61 -7.99 23.62
C ARG A 9 18.79 -7.21 24.64
N ALA A 10 19.17 -5.96 24.92
CA ALA A 10 18.42 -5.14 25.89
C ALA A 10 16.98 -4.89 25.36
N PHE A 11 16.85 -4.52 24.09
CA PHE A 11 15.54 -4.33 23.48
C PHE A 11 14.75 -5.64 23.37
N VAL A 12 15.41 -6.72 22.96
CA VAL A 12 14.75 -8.03 22.80
C VAL A 12 14.23 -8.54 24.14
N ASP A 13 15.03 -8.49 25.19
CA ASP A 13 14.67 -9.02 26.52
C ASP A 13 13.54 -8.21 27.18
N GLU A 14 13.42 -6.92 26.88
CA GLU A 14 12.39 -6.04 27.44
C GLU A 14 11.08 -6.06 26.61
N TRP A 15 11.18 -6.04 25.27
CA TRP A 15 10.04 -5.76 24.41
C TRP A 15 9.61 -6.91 23.51
N CYS A 16 10.41 -7.97 23.37
CA CYS A 16 10.12 -9.03 22.42
C CYS A 16 9.70 -10.33 23.12
N HIS A 17 8.84 -11.08 22.46
CA HIS A 17 8.48 -12.44 22.86
C HIS A 17 8.78 -13.41 21.71
N GLY A 18 9.30 -14.61 22.04
CA GLY A 18 9.55 -15.66 21.05
C GLY A 18 10.85 -15.51 20.27
N PHE A 19 11.88 -14.87 20.86
CA PHE A 19 13.18 -14.70 20.20
C PHE A 19 13.87 -16.04 19.93
N GLU A 20 13.85 -16.97 20.88
CA GLU A 20 14.52 -18.27 20.73
C GLU A 20 13.84 -19.13 19.66
N GLU A 21 12.52 -19.06 19.55
CA GLU A 21 11.75 -19.69 18.48
C GLU A 21 12.07 -19.06 17.11
N LEU A 22 12.21 -17.75 17.05
CA LEU A 22 12.65 -17.07 15.83
C LEU A 22 14.07 -17.51 15.45
N ALA A 23 15.00 -17.50 16.39
CA ALA A 23 16.38 -17.90 16.15
C ALA A 23 16.49 -19.35 15.63
N ALA A 24 15.69 -20.26 16.21
CA ALA A 24 15.61 -21.64 15.72
C ALA A 24 14.99 -21.72 14.31
N HIS A 25 13.94 -20.94 14.07
CA HIS A 25 13.22 -20.94 12.79
C HIS A 25 14.07 -20.44 11.63
N VAL A 26 14.91 -19.42 11.84
CA VAL A 26 15.71 -18.81 10.77
C VAL A 26 17.00 -19.56 10.44
N ARG A 27 17.47 -20.49 11.26
CA ARG A 27 18.70 -21.25 11.03
C ARG A 27 18.83 -21.88 9.64
N PRO A 28 17.77 -22.48 9.06
CA PRO A 28 17.85 -23.06 7.71
C PRO A 28 17.99 -22.02 6.58
N TYR A 29 17.76 -20.76 6.87
CA TYR A 29 17.86 -19.68 5.89
C TYR A 29 19.26 -19.06 5.92
N THR A 30 20.24 -19.88 5.51
CA THR A 30 21.63 -19.45 5.43
C THR A 30 21.84 -18.41 4.33
N PRO A 31 22.92 -17.58 4.41
CA PRO A 31 23.28 -16.66 3.32
C PRO A 31 23.42 -17.35 1.97
N ALA A 32 24.02 -18.55 1.92
CA ALA A 32 24.16 -19.32 0.69
C ALA A 32 22.79 -19.71 0.09
N ARG A 33 21.87 -20.19 0.91
CA ARG A 33 20.51 -20.50 0.47
C ARG A 33 19.78 -19.25 -0.02
N ALA A 34 19.87 -18.15 0.71
CA ALA A 34 19.25 -16.89 0.31
C ALA A 34 19.84 -16.36 -1.01
N ALA A 35 21.15 -16.50 -1.21
CA ALA A 35 21.80 -16.12 -2.46
C ALA A 35 21.24 -16.91 -3.66
N GLU A 36 21.08 -18.23 -3.50
CA GLU A 36 20.50 -19.10 -4.52
C GLU A 36 19.03 -18.71 -4.85
N GLU A 37 18.20 -18.48 -3.82
CA GLU A 37 16.77 -18.17 -3.99
C GLU A 37 16.54 -16.75 -4.52
N CYS A 38 17.36 -15.77 -4.14
CA CYS A 38 17.15 -14.34 -4.43
C CYS A 38 17.99 -13.82 -5.60
N GLY A 39 19.00 -14.57 -6.08
CA GLY A 39 19.91 -14.12 -7.14
C GLY A 39 20.84 -12.98 -6.71
N VAL A 40 21.09 -12.83 -5.42
CA VAL A 40 22.03 -11.85 -4.82
C VAL A 40 23.23 -12.59 -4.26
N SER A 41 24.44 -12.02 -4.32
CA SER A 41 25.62 -12.69 -3.81
C SER A 41 25.55 -12.91 -2.29
N GLU A 42 26.13 -14.02 -1.81
CA GLU A 42 26.21 -14.32 -0.38
C GLU A 42 26.95 -13.21 0.39
N ASP A 43 28.04 -12.70 -0.18
CA ASP A 43 28.82 -11.60 0.42
C ASP A 43 27.98 -10.31 0.58
N ASP A 44 27.13 -9.99 -0.39
CA ASP A 44 26.26 -8.82 -0.32
C ASP A 44 25.19 -8.98 0.77
N ILE A 45 24.64 -10.19 0.93
CA ILE A 45 23.66 -10.48 1.99
C ILE A 45 24.31 -10.31 3.36
N VAL A 46 25.49 -10.89 3.56
CA VAL A 46 26.23 -10.80 4.82
C VAL A 46 26.63 -9.34 5.10
N ARG A 47 27.14 -8.64 4.08
CA ARG A 47 27.50 -7.22 4.21
C ARG A 47 26.31 -6.34 4.59
N ALA A 48 25.15 -6.55 3.96
CA ALA A 48 23.93 -5.81 4.27
C ALA A 48 23.44 -6.10 5.70
N ALA A 49 23.47 -7.36 6.13
CA ALA A 49 23.11 -7.76 7.50
C ALA A 49 24.02 -7.12 8.53
N ARG A 50 25.33 -7.13 8.32
CA ARG A 50 26.31 -6.47 9.21
C ARG A 50 26.10 -4.96 9.25
N LEU A 51 25.92 -4.32 8.08
CA LEU A 51 25.67 -2.89 8.01
C LEU A 51 24.40 -2.49 8.80
N PHE A 52 23.32 -3.24 8.64
CA PHE A 52 22.06 -2.99 9.33
C PHE A 52 22.17 -3.28 10.83
N GLY A 53 22.74 -4.43 11.20
CA GLY A 53 22.84 -4.87 12.60
C GLY A 53 23.85 -4.09 13.45
N SER A 54 24.89 -3.52 12.83
CA SER A 54 25.91 -2.73 13.55
C SER A 54 25.61 -1.23 13.61
N ALA A 55 24.62 -0.76 12.87
CA ALA A 55 24.27 0.65 12.85
C ALA A 55 23.63 1.09 14.18
N GLN A 56 23.98 2.27 14.66
CA GLN A 56 23.37 2.85 15.85
C GLN A 56 21.86 3.07 15.68
N ALA A 57 21.44 3.44 14.46
CA ALA A 57 20.06 3.50 14.01
C ALA A 57 20.00 3.15 12.53
N ALA A 58 19.10 2.25 12.17
CA ALA A 58 18.89 1.83 10.79
C ALA A 58 17.40 1.88 10.42
N ALA A 59 17.09 2.53 9.32
CA ALA A 59 15.76 2.53 8.75
C ALA A 59 15.67 1.54 7.59
N LEU A 60 14.61 0.76 7.55
CA LEU A 60 14.25 -0.09 6.41
C LEU A 60 12.91 0.39 5.89
N VAL A 61 12.93 1.01 4.70
CA VAL A 61 11.72 1.53 4.05
C VAL A 61 11.15 0.43 3.17
N SER A 62 9.90 0.06 3.41
CA SER A 62 9.13 -0.83 2.54
C SER A 62 8.14 -0.03 1.71
N GLY A 63 7.78 -0.54 0.55
CA GLY A 63 6.84 0.12 -0.35
C GLY A 63 5.89 -0.87 -1.01
N ARG A 64 5.17 -0.40 -1.98
CA ARG A 64 4.09 -1.12 -2.66
C ARG A 64 4.51 -2.47 -3.25
N GLY A 65 5.76 -2.62 -3.67
CA GLY A 65 6.26 -3.89 -4.18
C GLY A 65 6.21 -5.03 -3.15
N ILE A 66 6.37 -4.72 -1.87
CA ILE A 66 6.22 -5.68 -0.77
C ILE A 66 4.76 -5.78 -0.32
N ASP A 67 4.06 -4.64 -0.27
CA ASP A 67 2.73 -4.54 0.33
C ASP A 67 1.63 -5.15 -0.53
N GLN A 68 1.77 -5.12 -1.85
CA GLN A 68 0.68 -5.36 -2.78
C GLN A 68 1.00 -6.36 -3.89
N VAL A 69 2.24 -6.85 -3.98
CA VAL A 69 2.66 -7.78 -5.02
C VAL A 69 3.00 -9.14 -4.43
N GLY A 70 2.38 -10.18 -4.95
CA GLY A 70 2.64 -11.56 -4.57
C GLY A 70 1.74 -12.09 -3.45
N VAL A 71 1.98 -13.35 -3.09
CA VAL A 71 1.14 -14.11 -2.14
C VAL A 71 1.69 -14.08 -0.70
N ASN A 72 2.92 -13.63 -0.50
CA ASN A 72 3.63 -13.68 0.79
C ASN A 72 3.75 -12.31 1.47
N VAL A 73 2.83 -11.39 1.24
CA VAL A 73 2.86 -10.03 1.79
C VAL A 73 2.96 -10.03 3.31
N ALA A 74 2.04 -10.69 4.00
CA ALA A 74 2.01 -10.71 5.46
C ALA A 74 3.24 -11.39 6.10
N PRO A 75 3.71 -12.57 5.64
CA PRO A 75 4.98 -13.14 6.09
C PRO A 75 6.19 -12.25 5.85
N THR A 76 6.27 -11.57 4.70
CA THR A 76 7.38 -10.65 4.39
C THR A 76 7.40 -9.45 5.33
N HIS A 77 6.25 -8.82 5.58
CA HIS A 77 6.15 -7.74 6.57
C HIS A 77 6.51 -8.21 7.98
N ARG A 78 6.08 -9.40 8.37
CA ARG A 78 6.48 -9.99 9.66
C ARG A 78 7.99 -10.15 9.75
N ALA A 79 8.65 -10.65 8.71
CA ALA A 79 10.11 -10.78 8.68
C ALA A 79 10.81 -9.42 8.82
N ILE A 80 10.32 -8.38 8.14
CA ILE A 80 10.81 -7.01 8.28
C ILE A 80 10.63 -6.49 9.71
N CYS A 81 9.47 -6.71 10.32
CA CYS A 81 9.22 -6.33 11.71
C CYS A 81 10.15 -7.07 12.69
N CYS A 82 10.37 -8.38 12.49
CA CYS A 82 11.33 -9.15 13.28
C CYS A 82 12.74 -8.59 13.14
N LEU A 83 13.19 -8.27 11.92
CA LEU A 83 14.50 -7.69 11.68
C LEU A 83 14.70 -6.36 12.44
N ARG A 84 13.70 -5.47 12.38
CA ARG A 84 13.70 -4.21 13.12
C ARG A 84 13.74 -4.45 14.63
N ALA A 85 12.95 -5.38 15.13
CA ALA A 85 12.84 -5.70 16.56
C ALA A 85 14.13 -6.28 17.12
N ILE A 86 14.74 -7.28 16.48
CA ILE A 86 15.97 -7.91 16.99
C ILE A 86 17.19 -6.97 16.97
N THR A 87 17.14 -5.89 16.20
CA THR A 87 18.20 -4.87 16.13
C THR A 87 17.84 -3.59 16.89
N GLY A 88 16.74 -3.58 17.66
CA GLY A 88 16.28 -2.42 18.41
C GLY A 88 15.98 -1.18 17.54
N ASN A 89 15.69 -1.38 16.26
CA ASN A 89 15.40 -0.30 15.31
C ASN A 89 13.90 0.05 15.26
N VAL A 90 13.31 0.21 16.44
CA VAL A 90 11.88 0.54 16.62
C VAL A 90 11.78 1.77 17.51
N ASP A 91 10.98 2.73 17.09
CA ASP A 91 10.60 3.95 17.79
C ASP A 91 11.77 4.79 18.33
N LYS A 92 12.80 4.92 17.52
CA LYS A 92 13.93 5.82 17.81
C LYS A 92 14.33 6.66 16.60
N GLN A 93 14.93 7.80 16.86
CA GLN A 93 15.41 8.72 15.83
C GLN A 93 16.41 8.05 14.88
N GLY A 94 16.17 8.17 13.56
CA GLY A 94 16.99 7.55 12.52
C GLY A 94 16.65 6.09 12.21
N ALA A 95 15.69 5.51 12.92
CA ALA A 95 15.20 4.15 12.68
C ALA A 95 13.71 4.16 12.26
N CYS A 96 12.97 3.09 12.53
CA CYS A 96 11.53 3.03 12.30
C CYS A 96 10.80 3.75 13.44
N VAL A 97 10.26 4.92 13.17
CA VAL A 97 9.44 5.68 14.12
C VAL A 97 8.00 5.20 14.04
N LEU A 98 7.37 4.96 15.20
CA LEU A 98 5.95 4.68 15.30
C LEU A 98 5.19 6.01 15.27
N ALA A 99 4.50 6.27 14.19
CA ALA A 99 3.71 7.47 14.06
C ALA A 99 2.38 7.33 14.80
N GLU A 100 2.00 8.35 15.55
CA GLU A 100 0.66 8.44 16.12
C GLU A 100 -0.37 8.74 15.03
N ALA A 101 -1.60 8.30 15.27
CA ALA A 101 -2.71 8.67 14.40
C ALA A 101 -2.95 10.18 14.50
N SER A 102 -3.21 10.81 13.36
CA SER A 102 -3.61 12.22 13.34
C SER A 102 -4.94 12.41 14.07
N ASP A 103 -5.04 13.42 14.91
CA ASP A 103 -6.30 13.84 15.57
C ASP A 103 -7.26 14.56 14.61
N PHE A 104 -6.87 14.74 13.35
CA PHE A 104 -7.71 15.35 12.33
C PHE A 104 -8.78 14.37 11.82
N VAL A 105 -9.64 14.89 10.95
CA VAL A 105 -10.74 14.15 10.32
C VAL A 105 -10.22 12.84 9.73
N PRO A 106 -10.73 11.68 10.14
CA PRO A 106 -10.36 10.40 9.56
C PRO A 106 -10.64 10.35 8.05
N GLU A 107 -9.82 9.64 7.30
CA GLU A 107 -10.00 9.48 5.85
C GLU A 107 -11.40 8.94 5.50
N VAL A 108 -11.94 8.03 6.31
CA VAL A 108 -13.29 7.49 6.16
C VAL A 108 -14.39 8.56 6.24
N ASP A 109 -14.22 9.56 7.08
CA ASP A 109 -15.19 10.66 7.19
C ASP A 109 -15.10 11.60 5.98
N MET A 110 -13.93 11.74 5.39
CA MET A 110 -13.72 12.49 4.13
C MET A 110 -14.33 11.77 2.93
N GLU A 111 -14.30 10.46 2.90
CA GLU A 111 -14.94 9.66 1.85
C GLU A 111 -16.47 9.70 1.91
N MET A 112 -17.05 10.13 3.03
CA MET A 112 -18.50 10.25 3.26
C MET A 112 -19.27 8.96 2.92
N THR A 113 -18.65 7.81 3.14
CA THR A 113 -19.21 6.50 2.73
C THR A 113 -20.53 6.20 3.40
N ASP A 114 -20.74 6.66 4.64
CA ASP A 114 -21.97 6.48 5.40
C ASP A 114 -23.12 7.36 4.88
N ALA A 115 -22.80 8.46 4.19
CA ALA A 115 -23.79 9.33 3.57
C ALA A 115 -24.35 8.75 2.25
N LEU A 116 -23.73 7.73 1.68
CA LEU A 116 -24.17 7.13 0.43
C LEU A 116 -25.47 6.33 0.63
N ALA A 117 -26.48 6.58 -0.18
CA ALA A 117 -27.74 5.85 -0.13
C ALA A 117 -27.52 4.34 -0.43
N ALA A 118 -28.33 3.49 0.17
CA ALA A 118 -28.19 2.03 0.04
C ALA A 118 -28.24 1.55 -1.44
N GLU A 119 -29.05 2.19 -2.27
CA GLU A 119 -29.15 1.90 -3.70
C GLU A 119 -27.84 2.19 -4.45
N HIS A 120 -27.11 3.23 -4.07
CA HIS A 120 -25.79 3.54 -4.66
C HIS A 120 -24.72 2.56 -4.17
N ARG A 121 -24.76 2.18 -2.88
CA ARG A 121 -23.85 1.13 -2.35
C ARG A 121 -24.02 -0.20 -3.06
N ALA A 122 -25.26 -0.58 -3.37
CA ALA A 122 -25.57 -1.83 -4.09
C ALA A 122 -25.05 -1.84 -5.54
N ARG A 123 -24.79 -0.68 -6.14
CA ARG A 123 -24.25 -0.52 -7.49
C ARG A 123 -22.74 -0.45 -7.56
N CYS A 124 -22.03 -0.61 -6.43
CA CYS A 124 -20.57 -0.60 -6.42
C CYS A 124 -20.00 -1.69 -7.31
N LEU A 125 -19.10 -1.34 -8.24
CA LEU A 125 -18.46 -2.26 -9.19
C LEU A 125 -17.74 -3.43 -8.54
N ASN A 126 -17.22 -3.24 -7.33
CA ASN A 126 -16.46 -4.26 -6.60
C ASN A 126 -17.33 -5.38 -6.02
N THR A 127 -18.64 -5.21 -5.94
CA THR A 127 -19.54 -6.10 -5.18
C THR A 127 -19.45 -7.57 -5.61
N GLN A 128 -19.28 -7.84 -6.89
CA GLN A 128 -19.27 -9.21 -7.40
C GLN A 128 -17.90 -9.89 -7.40
N ARG A 129 -16.82 -9.15 -7.65
CA ARG A 129 -15.49 -9.71 -7.86
C ARG A 129 -14.53 -9.54 -6.68
N THR A 130 -14.74 -8.51 -5.88
CA THR A 130 -13.88 -8.18 -4.75
C THR A 130 -14.71 -8.00 -3.48
N PRO A 131 -15.27 -9.07 -2.92
CA PRO A 131 -16.23 -8.99 -1.82
C PRO A 131 -15.68 -8.33 -0.56
N LEU A 132 -14.36 -8.32 -0.35
CA LEU A 132 -13.73 -7.60 0.78
C LEU A 132 -13.62 -6.09 0.55
N GLN A 133 -13.72 -5.63 -0.70
CA GLN A 133 -13.69 -4.21 -1.07
C GLN A 133 -15.08 -3.66 -1.37
N CYS A 134 -16.14 -4.37 -1.03
CA CYS A 134 -17.51 -3.88 -1.09
C CYS A 134 -18.06 -3.66 0.32
N TYR A 135 -19.07 -2.82 0.44
CA TYR A 135 -19.67 -2.46 1.73
C TYR A 135 -20.16 -3.66 2.54
N GLU A 136 -20.79 -4.62 1.90
CA GLU A 136 -21.30 -5.82 2.57
C GLU A 136 -20.18 -6.73 3.05
N GLY A 137 -19.21 -7.02 2.19
CA GLY A 137 -18.07 -7.88 2.54
C GLY A 137 -17.19 -7.26 3.62
N TYR A 138 -16.95 -5.96 3.51
CA TYR A 138 -16.23 -5.21 4.52
C TYR A 138 -16.95 -5.23 5.87
N GLY A 139 -18.27 -5.03 5.89
CA GLY A 139 -19.06 -5.11 7.11
C GLY A 139 -18.99 -6.49 7.80
N LYS A 140 -18.93 -7.59 7.03
CA LYS A 140 -18.71 -8.94 7.56
C LYS A 140 -17.31 -9.09 8.17
N ALA A 141 -16.28 -8.63 7.47
CA ALA A 141 -14.90 -8.68 7.94
C ALA A 141 -14.70 -7.82 9.19
N ARG A 142 -15.28 -6.62 9.23
CA ARG A 142 -15.25 -5.74 10.39
C ARG A 142 -15.85 -6.39 11.63
N LYS A 143 -17.04 -6.97 11.53
CA LYS A 143 -17.69 -7.69 12.65
C LYS A 143 -16.84 -8.84 13.18
N LEU A 144 -16.10 -9.52 12.30
CA LEU A 144 -15.19 -10.59 12.71
C LEU A 144 -13.98 -10.04 13.49
N THR A 145 -13.36 -8.97 13.00
CA THR A 145 -12.18 -8.39 13.65
C THR A 145 -12.51 -7.66 14.95
N GLU A 146 -13.71 -7.08 15.08
CA GLU A 146 -14.20 -6.50 16.32
C GLU A 146 -14.31 -7.55 17.43
N LYS A 147 -14.72 -8.78 17.11
CA LYS A 147 -14.74 -9.91 18.07
C LYS A 147 -13.34 -10.29 18.55
N LEU A 148 -12.30 -9.99 17.78
CA LEU A 148 -10.91 -10.24 18.11
C LEU A 148 -10.24 -9.02 18.78
N GLY A 149 -11.02 -8.00 19.18
CA GLY A 149 -10.51 -6.76 19.77
C GLY A 149 -9.71 -5.87 18.81
N ARG A 150 -9.90 -6.05 17.51
CA ARG A 150 -9.21 -5.28 16.47
C ARG A 150 -10.23 -4.60 15.56
N ARG A 151 -9.86 -3.41 15.06
CA ARG A 151 -10.66 -2.69 14.07
C ARG A 151 -9.92 -2.70 12.73
N LEU A 152 -10.58 -3.15 11.67
CA LEU A 152 -10.09 -2.96 10.30
C LEU A 152 -10.25 -1.49 9.91
N PRO A 153 -9.22 -0.88 9.30
CA PRO A 153 -9.36 0.45 8.72
C PRO A 153 -10.40 0.43 7.59
N GLU A 154 -11.29 1.39 7.58
CA GLU A 154 -12.26 1.59 6.50
C GLU A 154 -11.58 2.34 5.37
N ARG A 155 -11.00 1.61 4.42
CA ARG A 155 -10.30 2.20 3.29
C ARG A 155 -10.77 1.57 1.98
N TYR A 156 -10.73 2.35 0.92
CA TYR A 156 -10.96 1.90 -0.46
C TYR A 156 -12.36 1.35 -0.76
N LEU A 157 -13.36 1.66 0.07
CA LEU A 157 -14.75 1.24 -0.20
C LEU A 157 -15.36 1.99 -1.38
N THR A 158 -14.89 3.22 -1.62
CA THR A 158 -15.30 4.06 -2.75
C THR A 158 -14.49 3.79 -4.02
N SER A 159 -13.42 2.98 -3.94
CA SER A 159 -12.52 2.70 -5.04
C SER A 159 -12.95 1.44 -5.79
N ALA A 160 -13.07 1.52 -7.10
CA ALA A 160 -13.26 0.34 -7.95
C ALA A 160 -11.91 -0.18 -8.47
N ALA A 161 -11.80 -1.51 -8.63
CA ALA A 161 -10.63 -2.09 -9.27
C ALA A 161 -10.55 -1.62 -10.74
N PRO A 162 -9.38 -1.18 -11.23
CA PRO A 162 -9.24 -0.65 -12.59
C PRO A 162 -9.78 -1.57 -13.68
N ASP A 163 -9.58 -2.88 -13.53
CA ASP A 163 -10.06 -3.87 -14.49
C ASP A 163 -11.60 -3.90 -14.61
N LEU A 164 -12.31 -3.68 -13.50
CA LEU A 164 -13.77 -3.59 -13.50
C LEU A 164 -14.27 -2.31 -14.16
N VAL A 165 -13.54 -1.22 -13.95
CA VAL A 165 -13.86 0.06 -14.59
C VAL A 165 -13.65 -0.02 -16.10
N LEU A 166 -12.51 -0.58 -16.54
CA LEU A 166 -12.23 -0.81 -17.95
C LEU A 166 -13.30 -1.71 -18.60
N HIS A 167 -13.70 -2.79 -17.91
CA HIS A 167 -14.77 -3.65 -18.37
C HIS A 167 -16.09 -2.89 -18.57
N ALA A 168 -16.46 -2.04 -17.60
CA ALA A 168 -17.68 -1.22 -17.70
C ALA A 168 -17.60 -0.19 -18.84
N MET A 169 -16.43 0.37 -19.13
CA MET A 169 -16.20 1.23 -20.28
C MET A 169 -16.34 0.48 -21.61
N GLU A 170 -15.82 -0.74 -21.68
CA GLU A 170 -15.81 -1.57 -22.89
C GLU A 170 -17.17 -2.17 -23.23
N THR A 171 -17.93 -2.58 -22.22
CA THR A 171 -19.15 -3.39 -22.39
C THR A 171 -20.44 -2.67 -22.01
N GLY A 172 -20.35 -1.62 -21.20
CA GLY A 172 -21.52 -0.99 -20.59
C GLY A 172 -22.10 -1.76 -19.40
N GLU A 173 -21.45 -2.84 -18.97
CA GLU A 173 -21.94 -3.69 -17.86
C GLU A 173 -21.13 -3.47 -16.58
N PRO A 174 -21.76 -3.44 -15.40
CA PRO A 174 -23.22 -3.48 -15.10
C PRO A 174 -23.95 -2.15 -15.37
N TYR A 175 -23.22 -1.12 -15.75
CA TYR A 175 -23.72 0.17 -16.25
C TYR A 175 -22.63 0.88 -17.05
N PRO A 176 -22.98 1.71 -18.04
CA PRO A 176 -22.00 2.37 -18.89
C PRO A 176 -21.23 3.45 -18.12
N VAL A 177 -19.91 3.39 -18.18
CA VAL A 177 -19.03 4.49 -17.81
C VAL A 177 -18.76 5.32 -19.06
N ARG A 178 -19.23 6.55 -19.12
CA ARG A 178 -19.21 7.40 -20.32
C ARG A 178 -18.26 8.58 -20.22
N ALA A 179 -17.89 8.97 -19.00
CA ALA A 179 -16.97 10.07 -18.75
C ALA A 179 -15.91 9.69 -17.71
N LEU A 180 -14.71 10.24 -17.87
CA LEU A 180 -13.58 10.01 -16.99
C LEU A 180 -12.91 11.32 -16.62
N ILE A 181 -12.65 11.51 -15.33
CA ILE A 181 -11.78 12.56 -14.82
C ILE A 181 -10.52 11.90 -14.26
N VAL A 182 -9.37 12.19 -14.84
CA VAL A 182 -8.08 11.69 -14.41
C VAL A 182 -7.37 12.79 -13.62
N ASN A 183 -7.04 12.51 -12.37
CA ASN A 183 -6.39 13.48 -11.50
C ASN A 183 -5.00 12.99 -11.06
N ALA A 184 -3.96 13.67 -11.47
CA ALA A 184 -2.57 13.44 -11.06
C ALA A 184 -2.09 11.98 -11.23
N THR A 185 -2.52 11.30 -12.29
CA THR A 185 -2.11 9.93 -12.61
C THR A 185 -2.05 9.73 -14.13
N ASN A 186 -1.35 8.68 -14.58
CA ASN A 186 -1.13 8.40 -15.99
C ASN A 186 -1.50 6.94 -16.33
N PRO A 187 -2.80 6.60 -16.39
CA PRO A 187 -3.28 5.24 -16.59
C PRO A 187 -2.73 4.54 -17.84
N LEU A 188 -2.48 5.25 -18.93
CA LEU A 188 -1.89 4.66 -20.14
C LEU A 188 -0.50 4.04 -19.91
N ILE A 189 0.22 4.50 -18.88
CA ILE A 189 1.54 3.95 -18.54
C ILE A 189 1.47 3.05 -17.30
N THR A 190 0.62 3.40 -16.34
CA THR A 190 0.63 2.75 -15.02
C THR A 190 -0.25 1.52 -14.94
N TYR A 191 -1.25 1.36 -15.82
CA TYR A 191 -2.09 0.18 -15.86
C TYR A 191 -1.53 -0.87 -16.83
N ALA A 192 -1.82 -2.12 -16.54
CA ALA A 192 -1.48 -3.23 -17.44
C ALA A 192 -2.29 -3.13 -18.75
N ASP A 193 -1.69 -3.62 -19.85
CA ASP A 193 -2.29 -3.62 -21.17
C ASP A 193 -2.68 -2.22 -21.68
N THR A 194 -1.68 -1.43 -22.04
CA THR A 194 -1.84 -0.08 -22.59
C THR A 194 -2.80 -0.03 -23.78
N HIS A 195 -2.80 -1.04 -24.65
CA HIS A 195 -3.72 -1.07 -25.80
C HIS A 195 -5.18 -1.16 -25.37
N ARG A 196 -5.46 -1.99 -24.38
CA ARG A 196 -6.81 -2.12 -23.81
C ARG A 196 -7.25 -0.80 -23.17
N VAL A 197 -6.37 -0.20 -22.34
CA VAL A 197 -6.65 1.08 -21.68
C VAL A 197 -6.94 2.18 -22.70
N PHE A 198 -6.08 2.29 -23.73
CA PHE A 198 -6.27 3.26 -24.81
C PHE A 198 -7.62 3.07 -25.53
N LYS A 199 -7.94 1.84 -25.91
CA LYS A 199 -9.19 1.52 -26.59
C LYS A 199 -10.42 1.84 -25.74
N ALA A 200 -10.39 1.49 -24.44
CA ALA A 200 -11.47 1.77 -23.51
C ALA A 200 -11.67 3.29 -23.33
N PHE A 201 -10.58 4.05 -23.21
CA PHE A 201 -10.64 5.51 -23.06
C PHE A 201 -11.17 6.19 -24.32
N MET A 202 -10.71 5.78 -25.49
CA MET A 202 -11.20 6.33 -26.77
C MET A 202 -12.67 6.03 -27.06
N GLY A 203 -13.29 5.12 -26.31
CA GLY A 203 -14.73 4.83 -26.37
C GLY A 203 -15.58 5.72 -25.47
N LEU A 204 -14.98 6.57 -24.67
CA LEU A 204 -15.71 7.46 -23.77
C LEU A 204 -16.22 8.72 -24.49
N ASP A 205 -17.29 9.30 -23.97
CA ASP A 205 -17.84 10.57 -24.46
C ASP A 205 -17.05 11.78 -24.01
N LEU A 206 -16.32 11.66 -22.87
CA LEU A 206 -15.54 12.75 -22.29
C LEU A 206 -14.39 12.23 -21.44
N ILE A 207 -13.20 12.78 -21.69
CA ILE A 207 -12.01 12.60 -20.86
C ILE A 207 -11.48 13.95 -20.44
N VAL A 208 -11.38 14.20 -19.14
CA VAL A 208 -10.78 15.39 -18.57
C VAL A 208 -9.55 14.96 -17.76
N VAL A 209 -8.40 15.55 -18.01
CA VAL A 209 -7.16 15.27 -17.27
C VAL A 209 -6.72 16.51 -16.49
N LEU A 210 -6.42 16.32 -15.21
CA LEU A 210 -5.83 17.31 -14.33
C LEU A 210 -4.41 16.86 -14.03
N ASP A 211 -3.40 17.54 -14.58
CA ASP A 211 -1.99 17.14 -14.39
C ASP A 211 -1.06 18.34 -14.49
N TYR A 212 0.19 18.17 -14.05
CA TYR A 212 1.27 19.15 -14.22
C TYR A 212 1.85 19.13 -15.63
N TYR A 213 1.80 17.98 -16.29
CA TYR A 213 2.48 17.71 -17.54
C TYR A 213 1.53 17.13 -18.58
N MET A 214 1.87 17.33 -19.86
CA MET A 214 1.23 16.64 -20.96
C MET A 214 1.69 15.19 -21.03
N THR A 215 1.11 14.36 -20.14
CA THR A 215 1.34 12.93 -20.11
C THR A 215 0.72 12.22 -21.32
N PRO A 216 1.09 10.98 -21.66
CA PRO A 216 0.38 10.18 -22.67
C PRO A 216 -1.13 10.13 -22.45
N THR A 217 -1.60 10.02 -21.21
CA THR A 217 -3.04 10.09 -20.89
C THR A 217 -3.62 11.47 -21.19
N ALA A 218 -2.91 12.53 -20.83
CA ALA A 218 -3.33 13.90 -21.13
C ALA A 218 -3.39 14.17 -22.63
N SER A 219 -2.52 13.55 -23.43
CA SER A 219 -2.47 13.76 -24.88
C SER A 219 -3.68 13.22 -25.66
N ILE A 220 -4.46 12.33 -25.03
CA ILE A 220 -5.70 11.78 -25.61
C ILE A 220 -6.98 12.33 -24.98
N ALA A 221 -6.86 13.27 -24.05
CA ALA A 221 -7.99 13.88 -23.36
C ALA A 221 -8.67 14.95 -24.21
N ASP A 222 -9.97 15.13 -24.01
CA ASP A 222 -10.73 16.23 -24.61
C ASP A 222 -10.37 17.56 -23.97
N TYR A 223 -10.11 17.55 -22.66
CA TYR A 223 -9.68 18.72 -21.90
C TYR A 223 -8.53 18.38 -20.95
N VAL A 224 -7.52 19.25 -20.93
CA VAL A 224 -6.43 19.19 -19.96
C VAL A 224 -6.45 20.46 -19.11
N LEU A 225 -6.59 20.29 -17.80
CA LEU A 225 -6.60 21.36 -16.83
C LEU A 225 -5.26 21.36 -16.06
N PRO A 226 -4.41 22.37 -16.22
CA PRO A 226 -3.18 22.45 -15.45
C PRO A 226 -3.49 22.65 -13.97
N ILE A 227 -2.82 21.89 -13.10
CA ILE A 227 -2.98 21.99 -11.66
C ILE A 227 -1.79 22.67 -11.00
N ALA A 228 -2.04 23.35 -9.87
CA ALA A 228 -1.00 24.01 -9.11
C ALA A 228 -0.11 22.97 -8.41
N GLY A 229 1.19 23.17 -8.45
CA GLY A 229 2.19 22.37 -7.77
C GLY A 229 2.10 22.48 -6.24
N ALA A 230 2.76 21.56 -5.56
CA ALA A 230 2.74 21.50 -4.09
C ALA A 230 3.25 22.79 -3.42
N ILE A 231 4.19 23.50 -4.07
CA ILE A 231 4.75 24.77 -3.57
C ILE A 231 3.82 25.95 -3.84
N GLU A 232 2.91 25.83 -4.81
CA GLU A 232 2.04 26.91 -5.28
C GLU A 232 0.69 26.97 -4.55
N ARG A 233 0.41 26.01 -3.68
CA ARG A 233 -0.88 25.91 -2.98
C ARG A 233 -0.70 25.52 -1.51
N PRO A 234 -1.59 25.97 -0.60
CA PRO A 234 -1.64 25.40 0.73
C PRO A 234 -1.99 23.91 0.63
N ILE A 235 -1.23 23.06 1.33
CA ILE A 235 -1.47 21.63 1.39
C ILE A 235 -2.03 21.30 2.77
N PHE A 236 -3.18 20.64 2.79
CA PHE A 236 -3.67 19.95 3.95
C PHE A 236 -3.63 18.44 3.63
N GLN A 237 -2.79 17.72 4.34
CA GLN A 237 -2.62 16.29 4.12
C GLN A 237 -3.03 15.54 5.38
N VAL A 238 -4.05 14.70 5.25
CA VAL A 238 -4.46 13.76 6.29
C VAL A 238 -4.00 12.38 5.85
N HIS A 239 -2.81 11.98 6.31
CA HIS A 239 -2.36 10.60 6.19
C HIS A 239 -2.17 10.05 7.58
N GLY A 240 -2.94 9.03 7.93
CA GLY A 240 -2.68 8.24 9.13
C GLY A 240 -1.26 7.67 9.05
N GLY A 241 -0.39 8.07 9.97
CA GLY A 241 0.90 7.45 10.16
C GLY A 241 2.09 8.07 9.42
N VAL A 242 1.97 9.25 8.84
CA VAL A 242 3.14 10.04 8.42
C VAL A 242 3.26 11.24 9.34
N ALA A 243 4.07 11.13 10.37
CA ALA A 243 4.61 12.30 11.06
C ALA A 243 5.66 12.92 10.13
N ASN A 244 5.33 14.03 9.52
CA ASN A 244 6.33 14.91 8.92
C ASN A 244 6.87 15.79 10.04
N ASN A 245 8.04 15.47 10.52
CA ASN A 245 8.87 16.37 11.29
C ASN A 245 9.73 17.21 10.35
#